data_1569a2c0a9f346dccedbfddad9eb294c
#
_entry.id   1569a2c0a9f346dccedbfddad9eb294c
#
_cell.length_a   1.000
_cell.length_b   1.000
_cell.length_c   1.000
_cell.angle_alpha   90.00
_cell.angle_beta   90.00
_cell.angle_gamma   90.00
#
_symmetry.space_group_name_H-M   'P 1'
#
loop_
_entity.id
_entity.type
_entity.pdbx_description
1 polymer ?
#
loop_
_entity_poly.entity_id
_entity_poly.type
_entity_poly.pdbx_seq_one_letter_code
_entity_poly.pdbx_strand_id
1 'polypeptide(L)'
;MDITAQVVNTTLSSDDIAYFSPKMKDWHLTLTDVNADVSGPVADMSGSLRSVRTGADTKLSVDFAAQGLPDVGKGHFKADISELTTSAADVDRLAAALTGKNLPDEVLRIAKNAGKIGLTGKFDGTLTAFAADAALATEIGGATCLLQVSSLRDGCRGVLGDVKTSSLQLGELLENDLLGPLSLNVHVNGELSSEHSDAEVSGEILRLGINGYDYDSLRMKGHLVNREFNGLIEARDRNLRFDFRGLLDLNDEQRPRYDFALDLEEANLAALGINRRDSVSVLAARIAARAVGRTLDDLNGIIFVRDVSYRYNDRELAADSVVIVGRNSLSDKFIRLRSDFVDADYEGKPPTRRCSPTCNSVSEIMSRRLTAVPAGRRSIPIR
;
A
#
# COMPACT_ATOMS: atom_id res chain seq x y z
N MET A 1 27.11 6.52 38.25
CA MET A 1 28.19 5.56 37.96
C MET A 1 28.61 5.83 36.55
N ASP A 2 29.85 6.31 36.33
CA ASP A 2 30.41 6.51 35.01
C ASP A 2 31.06 5.21 34.56
N ILE A 3 30.78 4.83 33.34
CA ILE A 3 31.33 3.63 32.70
C ILE A 3 32.28 4.11 31.60
N THR A 4 33.45 3.55 31.51
CA THR A 4 34.31 3.60 30.34
C THR A 4 34.76 2.16 30.10
N ALA A 5 34.34 1.60 29.01
CA ALA A 5 34.64 0.21 28.67
C ALA A 5 35.02 0.07 27.22
N GLN A 6 36.10 -0.60 26.99
CA GLN A 6 36.53 -1.08 25.69
C GLN A 6 36.46 -2.61 25.70
N VAL A 7 35.69 -3.16 24.82
CA VAL A 7 35.45 -4.61 24.71
C VAL A 7 35.89 -5.06 23.31
N VAL A 8 36.66 -6.13 23.25
CA VAL A 8 37.19 -6.65 21.97
C VAL A 8 36.92 -8.14 21.91
N ASN A 9 36.23 -8.54 20.83
CA ASN A 9 35.94 -9.93 20.49
C ASN A 9 35.41 -10.78 21.66
N THR A 10 34.37 -10.30 22.31
CA THR A 10 33.82 -10.89 23.54
C THR A 10 32.39 -11.36 23.30
N THR A 11 31.96 -12.33 24.08
CA THR A 11 30.55 -12.71 24.20
C THR A 11 29.99 -12.13 25.47
N LEU A 12 28.85 -11.44 25.38
CA LEU A 12 28.13 -10.82 26.49
C LEU A 12 26.71 -11.40 26.57
N SER A 13 26.29 -11.77 27.76
CA SER A 13 24.90 -12.14 28.04
C SER A 13 24.17 -10.98 28.71
N SER A 14 22.87 -10.85 28.44
CA SER A 14 22.02 -9.93 29.21
C SER A 14 22.02 -10.27 30.71
N ASP A 15 22.24 -11.53 31.06
CA ASP A 15 22.35 -11.98 32.47
C ASP A 15 23.61 -11.40 33.14
N ASP A 16 24.71 -11.26 32.40
CA ASP A 16 25.94 -10.65 32.92
C ASP A 16 25.73 -9.15 33.20
N ILE A 17 25.01 -8.48 32.28
CA ILE A 17 24.70 -7.05 32.39
C ILE A 17 23.60 -6.79 33.43
N ALA A 18 22.75 -7.77 33.72
CA ALA A 18 21.67 -7.70 34.72
C ALA A 18 22.20 -7.42 36.13
N TYR A 19 23.50 -7.69 36.39
CA TYR A 19 24.15 -7.29 37.66
C TYR A 19 24.11 -5.76 37.86
N PHE A 20 24.19 -5.01 36.76
CA PHE A 20 24.14 -3.54 36.78
C PHE A 20 22.72 -2.99 36.59
N SER A 21 21.85 -3.73 35.90
CA SER A 21 20.47 -3.35 35.62
C SER A 21 19.56 -4.58 35.68
N PRO A 22 18.85 -4.83 36.82
CA PRO A 22 18.02 -6.01 36.99
C PRO A 22 16.93 -6.23 35.90
N LYS A 23 16.47 -5.17 35.27
CA LYS A 23 15.51 -5.25 34.16
C LYS A 23 16.04 -5.97 32.91
N MET A 24 17.37 -6.04 32.75
CA MET A 24 17.99 -6.72 31.60
C MET A 24 18.00 -8.25 31.75
N LYS A 25 17.71 -8.76 32.95
CA LYS A 25 17.65 -10.21 33.18
C LYS A 25 16.56 -10.92 32.35
N ASP A 26 15.47 -10.21 32.09
CA ASP A 26 14.32 -10.76 31.36
C ASP A 26 14.53 -10.74 29.83
N TRP A 27 15.62 -10.13 29.36
CA TRP A 27 15.89 -10.02 27.92
C TRP A 27 16.37 -11.33 27.29
N HIS A 28 17.08 -12.17 28.04
CA HIS A 28 17.65 -13.46 27.59
C HIS A 28 18.40 -13.36 26.23
N LEU A 29 19.15 -12.25 26.07
CA LEU A 29 19.92 -11.98 24.86
C LEU A 29 21.39 -12.36 25.07
N THR A 30 21.98 -12.95 24.05
CA THR A 30 23.43 -13.17 23.96
C THR A 30 23.97 -12.43 22.75
N LEU A 31 24.96 -11.59 22.98
CA LEU A 31 25.72 -10.88 21.98
C LEU A 31 27.06 -11.56 21.78
N THR A 32 27.41 -11.87 20.57
CA THR A 32 28.71 -12.47 20.19
C THR A 32 29.49 -11.53 19.28
N ASP A 33 30.79 -11.78 19.15
CA ASP A 33 31.73 -10.94 18.38
C ASP A 33 31.69 -9.47 18.79
N VAL A 34 31.42 -9.19 20.07
CA VAL A 34 31.25 -7.82 20.57
C VAL A 34 32.59 -7.08 20.52
N ASN A 35 32.63 -6.05 19.67
CA ASN A 35 33.65 -5.03 19.67
C ASN A 35 32.95 -3.71 19.97
N ALA A 36 33.19 -3.17 21.15
CA ALA A 36 32.49 -2.01 21.66
C ALA A 36 33.42 -1.03 22.39
N ASP A 37 33.20 0.24 22.13
CA ASP A 37 33.72 1.35 22.92
C ASP A 37 32.52 2.08 23.51
N VAL A 38 32.40 2.14 24.83
CA VAL A 38 31.27 2.74 25.52
C VAL A 38 31.76 3.68 26.59
N SER A 39 31.19 4.86 26.70
CA SER A 39 31.54 5.87 27.68
C SER A 39 30.33 6.63 28.20
N GLY A 40 30.40 7.10 29.44
CA GLY A 40 29.40 7.92 30.11
C GLY A 40 28.64 7.19 31.21
N PRO A 41 27.81 7.91 31.98
CA PRO A 41 26.90 7.29 32.94
C PRO A 41 25.82 6.47 32.23
N VAL A 42 25.27 5.43 32.91
CA VAL A 42 24.20 4.57 32.34
C VAL A 42 23.03 5.39 31.80
N ALA A 43 22.71 6.51 32.46
CA ALA A 43 21.61 7.38 32.03
C ALA A 43 21.94 8.30 30.85
N ASP A 44 23.21 8.45 30.45
CA ASP A 44 23.66 9.27 29.32
C ASP A 44 24.94 8.63 28.74
N MET A 45 24.73 7.58 27.96
CA MET A 45 25.75 6.71 27.45
C MET A 45 25.96 6.95 25.96
N SER A 46 27.20 6.94 25.50
CA SER A 46 27.54 6.96 24.09
C SER A 46 28.61 5.94 23.77
N GLY A 47 28.67 5.53 22.51
CA GLY A 47 29.67 4.56 22.10
C GLY A 47 29.51 4.07 20.66
N SER A 48 30.30 3.07 20.35
CA SER A 48 30.25 2.36 19.09
C SER A 48 30.16 0.86 19.32
N LEU A 49 29.37 0.21 18.50
CA LEU A 49 29.34 -1.24 18.35
C LEU A 49 29.80 -1.60 16.95
N ARG A 50 30.65 -2.61 16.81
CA ARG A 50 31.17 -3.04 15.51
C ARG A 50 31.00 -4.55 15.37
N SER A 51 30.29 -4.94 14.31
CA SER A 51 30.07 -6.35 13.92
C SER A 51 29.43 -7.24 14.99
N VAL A 52 28.72 -6.65 15.96
CA VAL A 52 28.05 -7.38 17.04
C VAL A 52 26.98 -8.27 16.46
N ARG A 53 26.94 -9.53 16.87
CA ARG A 53 25.96 -10.51 16.43
C ARG A 53 25.02 -10.91 17.57
N THR A 54 23.78 -11.19 17.19
CA THR A 54 22.81 -11.84 18.07
C THR A 54 21.85 -12.70 17.25
N GLY A 55 21.39 -13.80 17.82
CA GLY A 55 20.57 -14.72 17.07
C GLY A 55 21.30 -15.44 15.97
N ALA A 56 20.54 -15.86 14.96
CA ALA A 56 21.08 -16.60 13.81
C ALA A 56 21.58 -15.67 12.70
N ASP A 57 20.86 -14.57 12.46
CA ASP A 57 21.04 -13.75 11.27
C ASP A 57 21.33 -12.28 11.55
N THR A 58 21.26 -11.86 12.83
CA THR A 58 21.45 -10.45 13.16
C THR A 58 22.92 -10.09 13.33
N LYS A 59 23.36 -9.07 12.58
CA LYS A 59 24.65 -8.41 12.69
C LYS A 59 24.45 -6.91 12.72
N LEU A 60 25.05 -6.21 13.66
CA LEU A 60 24.90 -4.76 13.87
C LEU A 60 26.25 -4.06 13.97
N SER A 61 26.37 -2.95 13.26
CA SER A 61 27.43 -1.95 13.46
C SER A 61 26.77 -0.57 13.56
N VAL A 62 26.97 0.11 14.67
CA VAL A 62 26.29 1.38 14.99
C VAL A 62 27.15 2.27 15.87
N ASP A 63 27.13 3.57 15.59
CA ASP A 63 27.54 4.61 16.53
C ASP A 63 26.28 5.14 17.22
N PHE A 64 26.29 5.20 18.54
CA PHE A 64 25.06 5.54 19.28
C PHE A 64 25.32 6.51 20.42
N ALA A 65 24.28 7.25 20.78
CA ALA A 65 24.12 7.92 22.07
C ALA A 65 22.72 7.63 22.60
N ALA A 66 22.64 7.29 23.88
CA ALA A 66 21.40 6.87 24.53
C ALA A 66 21.25 7.61 25.86
N GLN A 67 20.16 8.36 26.00
CA GLN A 67 19.81 9.09 27.21
C GLN A 67 18.54 8.49 27.82
N GLY A 68 18.48 8.45 29.16
CA GLY A 68 17.30 7.96 29.89
C GLY A 68 17.28 6.47 30.16
N LEU A 69 18.37 5.74 29.88
CA LEU A 69 18.44 4.31 30.23
C LEU A 69 18.38 4.10 31.76
N PRO A 70 17.81 2.99 32.21
CA PRO A 70 17.34 1.82 31.46
C PRO A 70 15.89 1.88 30.98
N ASP A 71 15.20 3.03 31.08
CA ASP A 71 13.81 3.16 30.61
C ASP A 71 13.81 3.49 29.11
N VAL A 72 13.92 2.44 28.28
CA VAL A 72 13.94 2.54 26.81
C VAL A 72 12.69 3.24 26.26
N GLY A 73 11.54 3.10 26.91
CA GLY A 73 10.29 3.71 26.46
C GLY A 73 10.28 5.25 26.53
N LYS A 74 11.11 5.82 27.40
CA LYS A 74 11.26 7.27 27.59
C LYS A 74 12.63 7.80 27.15
N GLY A 75 13.53 6.90 26.76
CA GLY A 75 14.87 7.24 26.33
C GLY A 75 14.87 8.03 25.03
N HIS A 76 15.89 8.90 24.89
CA HIS A 76 16.24 9.55 23.65
C HIS A 76 17.48 8.89 23.06
N PHE A 77 17.41 8.50 21.80
CA PHE A 77 18.42 7.72 21.11
C PHE A 77 18.89 8.45 19.86
N LYS A 78 20.19 8.48 19.67
CA LYS A 78 20.82 8.78 18.38
C LYS A 78 21.54 7.53 17.92
N ALA A 79 21.34 7.17 16.66
CA ALA A 79 22.02 6.02 16.08
C ALA A 79 22.45 6.36 14.65
N ASP A 80 23.70 6.07 14.32
CA ASP A 80 24.22 6.05 12.96
C ASP A 80 24.55 4.58 12.63
N ILE A 81 23.61 3.92 11.94
CA ILE A 81 23.66 2.50 11.63
C ILE A 81 24.42 2.32 10.33
N SER A 82 25.66 1.89 10.40
CA SER A 82 26.47 1.60 9.22
C SER A 82 26.18 0.23 8.62
N GLU A 83 25.71 -0.72 9.44
CA GLU A 83 25.31 -2.05 9.01
C GLU A 83 24.32 -2.65 10.02
N LEU A 84 23.14 -3.03 9.56
CA LEU A 84 22.27 -3.94 10.26
C LEU A 84 21.77 -4.97 9.26
N THR A 85 22.02 -6.24 9.51
CA THR A 85 21.37 -7.36 8.82
C THR A 85 20.61 -8.17 9.84
N THR A 86 19.42 -8.65 9.47
CA THR A 86 18.56 -9.41 10.40
C THR A 86 17.57 -10.26 9.62
N SER A 87 16.81 -11.08 10.33
CA SER A 87 15.67 -11.84 9.82
C SER A 87 14.41 -11.57 10.63
N ALA A 88 13.25 -11.89 10.08
CA ALA A 88 11.96 -11.75 10.78
C ALA A 88 11.95 -12.45 12.14
N ALA A 89 12.56 -13.63 12.24
CA ALA A 89 12.64 -14.40 13.49
C ALA A 89 13.48 -13.69 14.55
N ASP A 90 14.61 -13.11 14.13
CA ASP A 90 15.48 -12.38 15.06
C ASP A 90 14.85 -11.06 15.49
N VAL A 91 14.17 -10.34 14.59
CA VAL A 91 13.45 -9.10 14.93
C VAL A 91 12.33 -9.37 15.93
N ASP A 92 11.54 -10.43 15.73
CA ASP A 92 10.47 -10.81 16.66
C ASP A 92 11.02 -11.14 18.04
N ARG A 93 12.10 -11.92 18.10
CA ARG A 93 12.79 -12.24 19.36
C ARG A 93 13.34 -11.00 20.05
N LEU A 94 13.97 -10.08 19.30
CA LEU A 94 14.47 -8.81 19.85
C LEU A 94 13.34 -7.93 20.36
N ALA A 95 12.23 -7.84 19.62
CA ALA A 95 11.04 -7.11 20.05
C ALA A 95 10.49 -7.68 21.36
N ALA A 96 10.32 -8.99 21.45
CA ALA A 96 9.87 -9.66 22.66
C ALA A 96 10.81 -9.42 23.85
N ALA A 97 12.13 -9.50 23.64
CA ALA A 97 13.13 -9.25 24.66
C ALA A 97 13.08 -7.80 25.18
N LEU A 98 13.02 -6.82 24.30
CA LEU A 98 13.11 -5.40 24.63
C LEU A 98 11.78 -4.80 25.15
N THR A 99 10.66 -5.27 24.63
CA THR A 99 9.32 -4.68 24.90
C THR A 99 8.40 -5.59 25.70
N GLY A 100 8.77 -6.86 25.89
CA GLY A 100 7.92 -7.90 26.48
C GLY A 100 6.77 -8.38 25.57
N LYS A 101 6.78 -8.01 24.28
CA LYS A 101 5.72 -8.37 23.31
C LYS A 101 6.33 -8.78 21.99
N ASN A 102 5.78 -9.84 21.39
CA ASN A 102 6.08 -10.22 20.02
C ASN A 102 5.54 -9.20 19.03
N LEU A 103 6.04 -9.23 17.82
CA LEU A 103 5.49 -8.44 16.71
C LEU A 103 4.05 -8.89 16.42
N PRO A 104 3.17 -7.97 15.98
CA PRO A 104 1.87 -8.36 15.43
C PRO A 104 2.03 -9.36 14.27
N ASP A 105 1.14 -10.35 14.19
CA ASP A 105 1.23 -11.46 13.21
C ASP A 105 1.35 -10.95 11.77
N GLU A 106 0.66 -9.87 11.43
CA GLU A 106 0.72 -9.27 10.10
C GLU A 106 2.10 -8.67 9.80
N VAL A 107 2.69 -7.98 10.76
CA VAL A 107 4.05 -7.40 10.63
C VAL A 107 5.08 -8.52 10.50
N LEU A 108 4.92 -9.58 11.30
CA LEU A 108 5.82 -10.75 11.25
C LEU A 108 5.72 -11.48 9.90
N ARG A 109 4.51 -11.59 9.35
CA ARG A 109 4.29 -12.18 8.03
C ARG A 109 4.97 -11.36 6.93
N ILE A 110 4.75 -10.05 6.91
CA ILE A 110 5.40 -9.12 5.96
C ILE A 110 6.93 -9.22 6.07
N ALA A 111 7.48 -9.23 7.29
CA ALA A 111 8.91 -9.34 7.52
C ALA A 111 9.49 -10.70 7.04
N LYS A 112 8.73 -11.81 7.20
CA LYS A 112 9.12 -13.13 6.68
C LYS A 112 9.16 -13.14 5.16
N ASN A 113 8.15 -12.55 4.50
CA ASN A 113 8.06 -12.47 3.05
C ASN A 113 9.17 -11.58 2.46
N ALA A 114 9.62 -10.57 3.21
CA ALA A 114 10.75 -9.72 2.83
C ALA A 114 12.10 -10.47 2.81
N GLY A 115 12.21 -11.62 3.48
CA GLY A 115 13.42 -12.41 3.56
C GLY A 115 14.49 -11.78 4.47
N LYS A 116 15.74 -11.77 4.04
CA LYS A 116 16.81 -11.06 4.75
C LYS A 116 16.59 -9.56 4.68
N ILE A 117 16.73 -8.90 5.82
CA ILE A 117 16.53 -7.46 5.97
C ILE A 117 17.88 -6.81 6.26
N GLY A 118 18.29 -5.90 5.40
CA GLY A 118 19.44 -5.01 5.59
C GLY A 118 18.95 -3.60 5.86
N LEU A 119 19.52 -2.91 6.84
CA LEU A 119 19.20 -1.52 7.17
C LEU A 119 20.48 -0.72 7.36
N THR A 120 20.53 0.46 6.78
CA THR A 120 21.52 1.50 7.06
C THR A 120 20.80 2.82 7.26
N GLY A 121 21.39 3.73 8.06
CA GLY A 121 20.79 5.05 8.20
C GLY A 121 20.97 5.68 9.58
N LYS A 122 20.27 6.78 9.79
CA LYS A 122 20.34 7.59 10.99
C LYS A 122 18.98 7.66 11.67
N PHE A 123 19.02 7.64 12.96
CA PHE A 123 17.85 7.78 13.84
C PHE A 123 18.20 8.80 14.94
N ASP A 124 17.27 9.72 15.21
CA ASP A 124 17.41 10.70 16.31
C ASP A 124 16.03 10.93 16.94
N GLY A 125 15.84 10.55 18.17
CA GLY A 125 14.59 10.74 18.89
C GLY A 125 14.27 9.67 19.93
N THR A 126 12.99 9.60 20.27
CA THR A 126 12.42 8.57 21.14
C THR A 126 11.73 7.50 20.29
N LEU A 127 11.26 6.41 20.89
CA LEU A 127 10.50 5.38 20.17
C LEU A 127 9.14 5.86 19.64
N THR A 128 8.68 7.04 20.08
CA THR A 128 7.37 7.59 19.71
C THR A 128 7.45 8.89 18.91
N ALA A 129 8.60 9.57 18.97
CA ALA A 129 8.83 10.83 18.23
C ALA A 129 10.29 10.87 17.80
N PHE A 130 10.54 10.79 16.48
CA PHE A 130 11.90 10.66 15.94
C PHE A 130 12.02 11.22 14.53
N ALA A 131 13.25 11.49 14.13
CA ALA A 131 13.64 11.65 12.75
C ALA A 131 14.43 10.41 12.29
N ALA A 132 14.17 9.94 11.07
CA ALA A 132 14.87 8.81 10.47
C ALA A 132 15.23 9.12 9.02
N ASP A 133 16.49 8.84 8.66
CA ASP A 133 16.99 8.80 7.29
C ASP A 133 17.55 7.39 7.09
N ALA A 134 16.80 6.53 6.44
CA ALA A 134 17.10 5.10 6.39
C ALA A 134 16.96 4.50 5.00
N ALA A 135 17.82 3.54 4.72
CA ALA A 135 17.75 2.67 3.55
C ALA A 135 17.56 1.22 3.98
N LEU A 136 16.49 0.64 3.48
CA LEU A 136 16.11 -0.75 3.69
C LEU A 136 16.43 -1.54 2.42
N ALA A 137 17.12 -2.65 2.55
CA ALA A 137 17.35 -3.63 1.49
C ALA A 137 16.78 -4.98 1.92
N THR A 138 16.02 -5.60 1.05
CA THR A 138 15.43 -6.92 1.28
C THR A 138 15.66 -7.84 0.09
N GLU A 139 15.36 -9.14 0.20
CA GLU A 139 15.47 -10.07 -0.92
C GLU A 139 14.46 -9.76 -2.04
N ILE A 140 13.38 -9.06 -1.72
CA ILE A 140 12.30 -8.73 -2.66
C ILE A 140 12.31 -7.26 -3.12
N GLY A 141 13.36 -6.50 -2.82
CA GLY A 141 13.50 -5.10 -3.24
C GLY A 141 13.97 -4.18 -2.13
N GLY A 142 14.02 -2.89 -2.42
CA GLY A 142 14.53 -1.87 -1.49
C GLY A 142 13.55 -0.73 -1.24
N ALA A 143 13.78 -0.03 -0.12
CA ALA A 143 13.09 1.21 0.20
C ALA A 143 14.05 2.20 0.86
N THR A 144 13.83 3.49 0.66
CA THR A 144 14.47 4.54 1.43
C THR A 144 13.43 5.47 2.01
N CYS A 145 13.68 6.00 3.18
CA CYS A 145 12.78 6.96 3.79
C CYS A 145 13.56 8.10 4.46
N LEU A 146 13.00 9.29 4.35
CA LEU A 146 13.37 10.44 5.14
C LEU A 146 12.10 10.87 5.88
N LEU A 147 11.97 10.47 7.15
CA LEU A 147 10.75 10.62 7.91
C LEU A 147 10.98 11.41 9.19
N GLN A 148 10.02 12.23 9.54
CA GLN A 148 9.87 12.84 10.85
C GLN A 148 8.55 12.37 11.46
N VAL A 149 8.64 11.72 12.62
CA VAL A 149 7.49 11.24 13.38
C VAL A 149 7.40 12.06 14.66
N SER A 150 6.24 12.63 14.93
CA SER A 150 5.95 13.39 16.14
C SER A 150 4.87 12.69 16.97
N SER A 151 4.96 12.81 18.28
CA SER A 151 3.91 12.32 19.17
C SER A 151 2.84 13.40 19.34
N LEU A 152 1.64 13.07 18.99
CA LEU A 152 0.46 13.91 19.16
C LEU A 152 -0.36 13.46 20.39
N ARG A 153 -1.53 14.06 20.59
CA ARG A 153 -2.44 13.69 21.68
C ARG A 153 -3.13 12.35 21.36
N ASP A 154 -3.56 11.64 22.36
CA ASP A 154 -4.41 10.44 22.28
C ASP A 154 -3.79 9.26 21.49
N GLY A 155 -2.46 9.13 21.53
CA GLY A 155 -1.77 8.04 20.85
C GLY A 155 -1.62 8.24 19.33
N CYS A 156 -2.07 9.35 18.78
CA CYS A 156 -1.83 9.74 17.40
C CYS A 156 -0.36 10.12 17.19
N ARG A 157 0.14 9.88 16.00
CA ARG A 157 1.49 10.27 15.55
C ARG A 157 1.39 11.09 14.27
N GLY A 158 1.99 12.29 14.28
CA GLY A 158 2.23 13.03 13.05
C GLY A 158 3.37 12.39 12.26
N VAL A 159 3.19 12.21 10.98
CA VAL A 159 4.20 11.67 10.05
C VAL A 159 4.39 12.65 8.91
N LEU A 160 5.63 13.05 8.67
CA LEU A 160 6.03 13.92 7.58
C LEU A 160 7.27 13.35 6.92
N GLY A 161 7.28 13.23 5.60
CA GLY A 161 8.51 12.88 4.88
C GLY A 161 8.30 12.18 3.55
N ASP A 162 9.40 11.64 3.04
CA ASP A 162 9.49 11.02 1.73
C ASP A 162 9.76 9.52 1.87
N VAL A 163 9.08 8.73 1.06
CA VAL A 163 9.28 7.29 0.94
C VAL A 163 9.52 6.96 -0.53
N LYS A 164 10.59 6.21 -0.80
CA LYS A 164 10.92 5.71 -2.13
C LYS A 164 11.07 4.20 -2.07
N THR A 165 10.54 3.51 -3.06
CA THR A 165 10.78 2.08 -3.24
C THR A 165 11.48 1.81 -4.56
N SER A 166 12.25 0.75 -4.61
CA SER A 166 12.98 0.31 -5.80
C SER A 166 12.68 -1.16 -6.06
N SER A 167 11.88 -1.42 -7.09
CA SER A 167 11.50 -2.76 -7.57
C SER A 167 10.99 -3.71 -6.46
N LEU A 168 10.29 -3.16 -5.47
CA LEU A 168 9.73 -3.93 -4.37
C LEU A 168 8.66 -4.88 -4.90
N GLN A 169 8.84 -6.20 -4.74
CA GLN A 169 7.92 -7.23 -5.22
C GLN A 169 6.68 -7.30 -4.31
N LEU A 170 5.66 -6.48 -4.63
CA LEU A 170 4.43 -6.42 -3.84
C LEU A 170 3.68 -7.74 -3.78
N GLY A 171 3.72 -8.51 -4.87
CA GLY A 171 3.08 -9.83 -4.93
C GLY A 171 3.64 -10.79 -3.91
N GLU A 172 4.96 -10.86 -3.81
CA GLU A 172 5.65 -11.69 -2.81
C GLU A 172 5.41 -11.15 -1.40
N LEU A 173 5.50 -9.82 -1.21
CA LEU A 173 5.32 -9.18 0.09
C LEU A 173 3.91 -9.42 0.68
N LEU A 174 2.87 -9.33 -0.17
CA LEU A 174 1.46 -9.38 0.23
C LEU A 174 0.76 -10.72 -0.09
N GLU A 175 1.50 -11.70 -0.64
CA GLU A 175 0.96 -13.02 -1.07
C GLU A 175 -0.19 -12.86 -2.08
N ASN A 176 0.00 -11.99 -3.09
CA ASN A 176 -1.00 -11.69 -4.10
C ASN A 176 -0.41 -11.72 -5.51
N ASP A 177 -0.69 -12.78 -6.25
CA ASP A 177 -0.15 -13.03 -7.61
C ASP A 177 -0.60 -11.99 -8.66
N LEU A 178 -1.60 -11.16 -8.35
CA LEU A 178 -2.01 -10.08 -9.25
C LEU A 178 -1.08 -8.86 -9.16
N LEU A 179 -0.29 -8.75 -8.11
CA LEU A 179 0.63 -7.65 -7.90
C LEU A 179 2.05 -8.02 -8.36
N GLY A 180 2.72 -7.09 -8.95
CA GLY A 180 4.11 -7.19 -9.41
C GLY A 180 5.01 -6.17 -8.70
N PRO A 181 6.11 -5.74 -9.37
CA PRO A 181 7.06 -4.79 -8.79
C PRO A 181 6.45 -3.41 -8.59
N LEU A 182 6.86 -2.76 -7.49
CA LEU A 182 6.54 -1.37 -7.18
C LEU A 182 7.82 -0.53 -7.08
N SER A 183 7.87 0.55 -7.85
CA SER A 183 8.83 1.64 -7.66
C SER A 183 8.08 2.94 -7.55
N LEU A 184 8.22 3.65 -6.44
CA LEU A 184 7.54 4.92 -6.19
C LEU A 184 8.46 5.93 -5.51
N ASN A 185 8.05 7.18 -5.58
CA ASN A 185 8.60 8.29 -4.81
C ASN A 185 7.43 9.14 -4.33
N VAL A 186 7.12 9.05 -3.04
CA VAL A 186 5.90 9.63 -2.45
C VAL A 186 6.26 10.45 -1.22
N HIS A 187 5.72 11.64 -1.16
CA HIS A 187 5.69 12.51 0.02
C HIS A 187 4.41 12.28 0.79
N VAL A 188 4.53 12.12 2.11
CA VAL A 188 3.41 11.91 3.04
C VAL A 188 3.46 12.96 4.12
N ASN A 189 2.31 13.58 4.42
CA ASN A 189 2.13 14.49 5.53
C ASN A 189 0.77 14.21 6.19
N GLY A 190 0.77 13.72 7.41
CA GLY A 190 -0.50 13.34 8.04
C GLY A 190 -0.39 12.82 9.46
N GLU A 191 -1.48 12.26 9.93
CA GLU A 191 -1.63 11.71 11.26
C GLU A 191 -2.03 10.23 11.20
N LEU A 192 -1.38 9.42 12.03
CA LEU A 192 -1.61 7.97 12.10
C LEU A 192 -1.89 7.55 13.54
N SER A 193 -2.89 6.70 13.71
CA SER A 193 -3.17 5.97 14.95
C SER A 193 -3.48 4.50 14.64
N SER A 194 -3.77 3.69 15.65
CA SER A 194 -4.20 2.29 15.44
C SER A 194 -5.54 2.14 14.73
N GLU A 195 -6.39 3.16 14.78
CA GLU A 195 -7.77 3.10 14.29
C GLU A 195 -8.05 4.10 13.18
N HIS A 196 -7.18 5.09 13.00
CA HIS A 196 -7.40 6.17 12.05
C HIS A 196 -6.10 6.60 11.38
N SER A 197 -6.16 6.78 10.07
CA SER A 197 -5.13 7.43 9.27
C SER A 197 -5.73 8.58 8.49
N ASP A 198 -5.04 9.71 8.47
CA ASP A 198 -5.42 10.93 7.76
C ASP A 198 -4.15 11.57 7.21
N ALA A 199 -3.93 11.52 5.91
CA ALA A 199 -2.70 11.98 5.31
C ALA A 199 -2.90 12.61 3.93
N GLU A 200 -2.19 13.70 3.68
CA GLU A 200 -1.92 14.18 2.32
C GLU A 200 -0.80 13.34 1.71
N VAL A 201 -1.04 12.85 0.52
CA VAL A 201 -0.10 12.02 -0.24
C VAL A 201 0.12 12.65 -1.60
N SER A 202 1.38 12.81 -2.02
CA SER A 202 1.71 13.29 -3.36
C SER A 202 2.99 12.64 -3.85
N GLY A 203 3.06 12.35 -5.16
CA GLY A 203 4.27 11.76 -5.72
C GLY A 203 4.05 11.05 -7.04
N GLU A 204 5.05 10.26 -7.40
CA GLU A 204 5.10 9.52 -8.65
C GLU A 204 5.26 8.02 -8.39
N ILE A 205 4.53 7.23 -9.14
CA ILE A 205 4.72 5.79 -9.25
C ILE A 205 5.44 5.55 -10.57
N LEU A 206 6.71 5.18 -10.47
CA LEU A 206 7.60 4.97 -11.60
C LEU A 206 7.38 3.61 -12.27
N ARG A 207 6.93 2.64 -11.48
CA ARG A 207 6.57 1.29 -11.94
C ARG A 207 5.56 0.67 -10.98
N LEU A 208 4.50 0.09 -11.54
CA LEU A 208 3.49 -0.66 -10.78
C LEU A 208 3.06 -1.88 -11.58
N GLY A 209 3.45 -3.05 -11.14
CA GLY A 209 3.01 -4.32 -11.74
C GLY A 209 1.59 -4.67 -11.27
N ILE A 210 0.66 -4.84 -12.21
CA ILE A 210 -0.68 -5.35 -11.93
C ILE A 210 -1.10 -6.30 -13.06
N ASN A 211 -1.55 -7.50 -12.72
CA ASN A 211 -2.09 -8.50 -13.64
C ASN A 211 -1.16 -8.82 -14.84
N GLY A 212 0.15 -8.80 -14.58
CA GLY A 212 1.18 -9.10 -15.58
C GLY A 212 1.54 -7.94 -16.51
N TYR A 213 1.02 -6.73 -16.26
CA TYR A 213 1.42 -5.51 -16.93
C TYR A 213 2.10 -4.55 -15.96
N ASP A 214 3.21 -3.94 -16.40
CA ASP A 214 3.93 -2.93 -15.65
C ASP A 214 3.50 -1.54 -16.11
N TYR A 215 2.70 -0.87 -15.30
CA TYR A 215 2.32 0.52 -15.50
C TYR A 215 3.49 1.42 -15.13
N ASP A 216 3.70 2.49 -15.90
CA ASP A 216 4.69 3.51 -15.62
C ASP A 216 4.08 4.92 -15.64
N SER A 217 4.86 5.91 -15.18
CA SER A 217 4.50 7.33 -15.29
C SER A 217 3.14 7.70 -14.71
N LEU A 218 2.80 7.16 -13.52
CA LEU A 218 1.63 7.58 -12.79
C LEU A 218 2.01 8.65 -11.76
N ARG A 219 1.18 9.68 -11.65
CA ARG A 219 1.28 10.73 -10.62
C ARG A 219 0.05 10.73 -9.77
N MET A 220 0.23 10.98 -8.48
CA MET A 220 -0.89 11.10 -7.56
C MET A 220 -0.71 12.30 -6.64
N LYS A 221 -1.83 12.94 -6.32
CA LYS A 221 -1.91 13.96 -5.28
C LYS A 221 -3.31 13.92 -4.67
N GLY A 222 -3.40 13.72 -3.39
CA GLY A 222 -4.70 13.65 -2.73
C GLY A 222 -4.59 13.46 -1.24
N HIS A 223 -5.75 13.30 -0.65
CA HIS A 223 -5.97 13.06 0.76
C HIS A 223 -6.44 11.63 0.95
N LEU A 224 -5.79 10.91 1.83
CA LEU A 224 -6.07 9.53 2.17
C LEU A 224 -6.55 9.46 3.62
N VAL A 225 -7.82 9.12 3.82
CA VAL A 225 -8.41 8.90 5.16
C VAL A 225 -8.80 7.45 5.28
N ASN A 226 -8.06 6.68 6.06
CA ASN A 226 -8.19 5.22 6.14
C ASN A 226 -8.07 4.61 4.73
N ARG A 227 -9.19 4.11 4.17
CA ARG A 227 -9.28 3.53 2.82
C ARG A 227 -10.09 4.42 1.86
N GLU A 228 -10.27 5.69 2.18
CA GLU A 228 -10.86 6.70 1.31
C GLU A 228 -9.76 7.57 0.70
N PHE A 229 -9.66 7.57 -0.62
CA PHE A 229 -8.80 8.46 -1.40
C PHE A 229 -9.65 9.55 -2.05
N ASN A 230 -9.26 10.81 -1.88
CA ASN A 230 -9.86 11.96 -2.56
C ASN A 230 -8.76 12.81 -3.18
N GLY A 231 -8.70 12.85 -4.51
CA GLY A 231 -7.59 13.55 -5.16
C GLY A 231 -7.55 13.40 -6.67
N LEU A 232 -6.35 13.51 -7.18
CA LEU A 232 -5.98 13.46 -8.59
C LEU A 232 -5.06 12.25 -8.82
N ILE A 233 -5.30 11.51 -9.89
CA ILE A 233 -4.36 10.51 -10.41
C ILE A 233 -4.24 10.74 -11.91
N GLU A 234 -3.02 10.89 -12.39
CA GLU A 234 -2.68 11.02 -13.80
C GLU A 234 -1.87 9.81 -14.23
N ALA A 235 -2.23 9.21 -15.36
CA ALA A 235 -1.43 8.17 -16.00
C ALA A 235 -0.95 8.67 -17.36
N ARG A 236 0.32 8.47 -17.65
CA ARG A 236 0.97 8.81 -18.92
C ARG A 236 1.79 7.62 -19.45
N ASP A 237 1.30 6.42 -19.17
CA ASP A 237 1.85 5.18 -19.69
C ASP A 237 1.59 5.05 -21.20
N ARG A 238 2.44 4.30 -21.90
CA ARG A 238 2.32 4.10 -23.36
C ARG A 238 1.02 3.42 -23.81
N ASN A 239 0.39 2.62 -22.93
CA ASN A 239 -0.85 1.89 -23.20
C ASN A 239 -2.02 2.36 -22.33
N LEU A 240 -1.79 3.36 -21.45
CA LEU A 240 -2.82 3.91 -20.59
C LEU A 240 -2.57 5.39 -20.31
N ARG A 241 -3.47 6.25 -20.82
CA ARG A 241 -3.45 7.68 -20.53
C ARG A 241 -4.79 8.13 -20.00
N PHE A 242 -4.79 8.68 -18.80
CA PHE A 242 -5.99 9.22 -18.19
C PHE A 242 -5.69 10.32 -17.18
N ASP A 243 -6.71 11.11 -16.89
CA ASP A 243 -6.81 12.04 -15.77
C ASP A 243 -8.02 11.66 -14.91
N PHE A 244 -7.75 11.26 -13.68
CA PHE A 244 -8.76 10.97 -12.67
C PHE A 244 -8.82 12.09 -11.65
N ARG A 245 -10.05 12.49 -11.28
CA ARG A 245 -10.30 13.43 -10.17
C ARG A 245 -11.52 12.99 -9.42
N GLY A 246 -11.40 12.84 -8.11
CA GLY A 246 -12.54 12.55 -7.25
C GLY A 246 -12.23 11.63 -6.09
N LEU A 247 -13.28 10.99 -5.61
CA LEU A 247 -13.29 10.20 -4.40
C LEU A 247 -13.53 8.71 -4.71
N LEU A 248 -12.67 7.87 -4.10
CA LEU A 248 -12.78 6.43 -4.03
C LEU A 248 -12.80 6.02 -2.55
N ASP A 249 -13.95 5.61 -2.03
CA ASP A 249 -14.08 5.17 -0.64
C ASP A 249 -14.27 3.64 -0.60
N LEU A 250 -13.25 2.95 -0.08
CA LEU A 250 -13.18 1.51 0.05
C LEU A 250 -13.25 1.04 1.51
N ASN A 251 -13.71 1.92 2.43
CA ASN A 251 -13.83 1.57 3.84
C ASN A 251 -14.84 0.46 4.07
N ASP A 252 -15.96 0.48 3.35
CA ASP A 252 -16.93 -0.62 3.31
C ASP A 252 -16.69 -1.48 2.06
N GLU A 253 -16.01 -2.61 2.20
CA GLU A 253 -15.71 -3.52 1.09
C GLU A 253 -16.96 -4.08 0.40
N GLN A 254 -18.07 -4.13 1.10
CA GLN A 254 -19.34 -4.61 0.52
C GLN A 254 -20.08 -3.51 -0.22
N ARG A 255 -19.83 -2.24 0.13
CA ARG A 255 -20.49 -1.07 -0.45
C ARG A 255 -19.51 0.07 -0.73
N PRO A 256 -18.49 -0.13 -1.57
CA PRO A 256 -17.57 0.93 -1.96
C PRO A 256 -18.33 2.10 -2.59
N ARG A 257 -17.87 3.31 -2.34
CA ARG A 257 -18.47 4.55 -2.85
C ARG A 257 -17.53 5.23 -3.85
N TYR A 258 -18.10 5.71 -4.91
CA TYR A 258 -17.42 6.39 -6.00
C TYR A 258 -18.07 7.75 -6.27
N ASP A 259 -17.28 8.82 -6.32
CA ASP A 259 -17.70 10.15 -6.77
C ASP A 259 -16.54 10.78 -7.53
N PHE A 260 -16.45 10.49 -8.84
CA PHE A 260 -15.28 10.90 -9.61
C PHE A 260 -15.63 11.29 -11.05
N ALA A 261 -14.69 12.01 -11.68
CA ALA A 261 -14.57 12.19 -13.11
C ALA A 261 -13.25 11.59 -13.60
N LEU A 262 -13.30 10.86 -14.72
CA LEU A 262 -12.17 10.25 -15.41
C LEU A 262 -12.21 10.65 -16.87
N ASP A 263 -11.14 11.28 -17.34
CA ASP A 263 -10.88 11.51 -18.77
C ASP A 263 -9.89 10.43 -19.24
N LEU A 264 -10.40 9.40 -19.91
CA LEU A 264 -9.63 8.30 -20.46
C LEU A 264 -9.29 8.62 -21.90
N GLU A 265 -8.09 9.17 -22.12
CA GLU A 265 -7.62 9.50 -23.46
C GLU A 265 -7.31 8.25 -24.28
N GLU A 266 -6.72 7.24 -23.66
CA GLU A 266 -6.39 5.97 -24.28
C GLU A 266 -6.19 4.85 -23.26
N ALA A 267 -6.81 3.71 -23.51
CA ALA A 267 -6.50 2.45 -22.83
C ALA A 267 -6.42 1.32 -23.86
N ASN A 268 -5.23 0.79 -24.08
CA ASN A 268 -5.01 -0.39 -24.92
C ASN A 268 -5.31 -1.65 -24.09
N LEU A 269 -6.58 -2.06 -24.05
CA LEU A 269 -7.05 -3.15 -23.23
C LEU A 269 -6.41 -4.50 -23.56
N ALA A 270 -5.96 -4.69 -24.82
CA ALA A 270 -5.24 -5.89 -25.21
C ALA A 270 -3.83 -5.90 -24.60
N ALA A 271 -3.08 -4.81 -24.70
CA ALA A 271 -1.75 -4.70 -24.11
C ALA A 271 -1.76 -4.74 -22.58
N LEU A 272 -2.81 -4.16 -21.95
CA LEU A 272 -3.02 -4.19 -20.50
C LEU A 272 -3.48 -5.55 -19.97
N GLY A 273 -3.70 -6.55 -20.83
CA GLY A 273 -4.16 -7.88 -20.46
C GLY A 273 -5.62 -7.95 -19.99
N ILE A 274 -6.40 -6.86 -20.17
CA ILE A 274 -7.82 -6.78 -19.79
C ILE A 274 -8.69 -7.49 -20.83
N ASN A 275 -8.44 -7.25 -22.12
CA ASN A 275 -9.07 -7.98 -23.20
C ASN A 275 -8.07 -8.88 -23.91
N ARG A 276 -8.15 -10.18 -23.66
CA ARG A 276 -7.25 -11.20 -24.23
C ARG A 276 -7.80 -11.85 -25.50
N ARG A 277 -8.99 -11.46 -25.96
CA ARG A 277 -9.65 -12.05 -27.13
C ARG A 277 -9.27 -11.34 -28.43
N ASP A 278 -9.08 -10.03 -28.36
CA ASP A 278 -8.82 -9.20 -29.53
C ASP A 278 -7.35 -8.79 -29.56
N SER A 279 -6.74 -8.79 -30.72
CA SER A 279 -5.35 -8.34 -30.93
C SER A 279 -5.23 -6.81 -30.83
N VAL A 280 -6.30 -6.10 -31.19
CA VAL A 280 -6.43 -4.65 -31.03
C VAL A 280 -7.67 -4.40 -30.18
N SER A 281 -7.54 -3.67 -29.09
CA SER A 281 -8.64 -3.31 -28.22
C SER A 281 -8.28 -2.02 -27.49
N VAL A 282 -8.68 -0.87 -28.05
CA VAL A 282 -8.33 0.46 -27.57
C VAL A 282 -9.60 1.23 -27.24
N LEU A 283 -9.69 1.73 -26.02
CA LEU A 283 -10.82 2.47 -25.49
C LEU A 283 -10.40 3.90 -25.14
N ALA A 284 -11.23 4.86 -25.54
CA ALA A 284 -11.22 6.23 -25.01
C ALA A 284 -12.64 6.61 -24.57
N ALA A 285 -12.78 7.37 -23.49
CA ALA A 285 -14.07 7.81 -22.97
C ALA A 285 -13.91 8.86 -21.87
N ARG A 286 -14.94 9.66 -21.65
CA ARG A 286 -15.07 10.51 -20.45
C ARG A 286 -16.11 9.90 -19.53
N ILE A 287 -15.72 9.59 -18.30
CA ILE A 287 -16.57 8.90 -17.34
C ILE A 287 -16.78 9.80 -16.12
N ALA A 288 -18.04 9.98 -15.72
CA ALA A 288 -18.38 10.56 -14.44
C ALA A 288 -19.25 9.56 -13.67
N ALA A 289 -18.88 9.25 -12.44
CA ALA A 289 -19.60 8.30 -11.62
C ALA A 289 -19.93 8.88 -10.25
N ARG A 290 -21.17 8.76 -9.84
CA ARG A 290 -21.61 8.94 -8.45
C ARG A 290 -22.43 7.73 -8.07
N ALA A 291 -21.79 6.77 -7.40
CA ALA A 291 -22.38 5.48 -7.19
C ALA A 291 -21.85 4.77 -5.94
N VAL A 292 -22.63 3.82 -5.46
CA VAL A 292 -22.28 2.88 -4.40
C VAL A 292 -22.54 1.48 -4.94
N GLY A 293 -21.64 0.52 -4.70
CA GLY A 293 -21.78 -0.87 -5.10
C GLY A 293 -20.51 -1.44 -5.73
N ARG A 294 -20.38 -2.77 -5.71
CA ARG A 294 -19.21 -3.50 -6.25
C ARG A 294 -19.40 -3.94 -7.69
N THR A 295 -20.64 -4.19 -8.06
CA THR A 295 -21.04 -4.76 -9.36
C THR A 295 -22.24 -4.00 -9.90
N LEU A 296 -22.62 -4.25 -11.15
CA LEU A 296 -23.85 -3.71 -11.71
C LEU A 296 -25.08 -4.19 -10.95
N ASP A 297 -25.03 -5.38 -10.36
CA ASP A 297 -26.17 -5.98 -9.66
C ASP A 297 -26.53 -5.28 -8.35
N ASP A 298 -25.56 -4.63 -7.71
CA ASP A 298 -25.72 -3.90 -6.45
C ASP A 298 -25.52 -2.39 -6.61
N LEU A 299 -25.42 -1.92 -7.86
CA LEU A 299 -25.24 -0.50 -8.18
C LEU A 299 -26.39 0.35 -7.63
N ASN A 300 -26.03 1.39 -6.91
CA ASN A 300 -26.94 2.45 -6.46
C ASN A 300 -26.34 3.81 -6.79
N GLY A 301 -26.81 4.43 -7.85
CA GLY A 301 -26.27 5.69 -8.35
C GLY A 301 -26.34 5.83 -9.86
N ILE A 302 -25.49 6.69 -10.39
CA ILE A 302 -25.42 7.02 -11.81
C ILE A 302 -23.96 6.97 -12.29
N ILE A 303 -23.78 6.37 -13.48
CA ILE A 303 -22.53 6.40 -14.24
C ILE A 303 -22.85 7.04 -15.59
N PHE A 304 -22.13 8.08 -15.91
CA PHE A 304 -22.22 8.83 -17.17
C PHE A 304 -20.95 8.61 -17.97
N VAL A 305 -21.06 8.10 -19.19
CA VAL A 305 -19.94 7.91 -20.10
C VAL A 305 -20.23 8.72 -21.36
N ARG A 306 -19.27 9.51 -21.82
CA ARG A 306 -19.38 10.33 -23.05
C ARG A 306 -18.18 10.11 -23.94
N ASP A 307 -18.35 10.53 -25.19
CA ASP A 307 -17.27 10.56 -26.19
C ASP A 307 -16.57 9.18 -26.28
N VAL A 308 -17.36 8.12 -26.25
CA VAL A 308 -16.84 6.75 -26.30
C VAL A 308 -16.31 6.44 -27.69
N SER A 309 -15.04 6.06 -27.77
CA SER A 309 -14.43 5.48 -28.96
C SER A 309 -13.79 4.15 -28.57
N TYR A 310 -14.26 3.07 -29.18
CA TYR A 310 -13.73 1.74 -28.96
C TYR A 310 -13.32 1.09 -30.28
N ARG A 311 -12.03 0.95 -30.48
CA ARG A 311 -11.46 0.28 -31.65
C ARG A 311 -11.06 -1.14 -31.27
N TYR A 312 -11.60 -2.12 -31.97
CA TYR A 312 -11.29 -3.54 -31.79
C TYR A 312 -11.07 -4.21 -33.15
N ASN A 313 -9.90 -4.81 -33.33
CA ASN A 313 -9.44 -5.37 -34.58
C ASN A 313 -9.60 -4.34 -35.72
N ASP A 314 -10.37 -4.67 -36.76
CA ASP A 314 -10.64 -3.79 -37.91
C ASP A 314 -11.97 -3.00 -37.79
N ARG A 315 -12.54 -2.92 -36.59
CA ARG A 315 -13.82 -2.28 -36.30
C ARG A 315 -13.67 -1.13 -35.31
N GLU A 316 -14.51 -0.14 -35.51
CA GLU A 316 -14.63 0.98 -34.58
C GLU A 316 -16.10 1.16 -34.17
N LEU A 317 -16.31 1.40 -32.88
CA LEU A 317 -17.60 1.69 -32.29
C LEU A 317 -17.47 3.03 -31.58
N ALA A 318 -18.37 3.95 -31.88
CA ALA A 318 -18.46 5.25 -31.22
C ALA A 318 -19.84 5.42 -30.61
N ALA A 319 -19.90 6.12 -29.48
CA ALA A 319 -21.15 6.53 -28.86
C ALA A 319 -20.98 7.94 -28.26
N ASP A 320 -21.95 8.81 -28.48
CA ASP A 320 -21.91 10.15 -27.91
C ASP A 320 -22.14 10.08 -26.39
N SER A 321 -23.05 9.19 -25.95
CA SER A 321 -23.30 9.01 -24.53
C SER A 321 -23.81 7.61 -24.17
N VAL A 322 -23.43 7.16 -22.97
CA VAL A 322 -23.99 6.01 -22.29
C VAL A 322 -24.30 6.39 -20.83
N VAL A 323 -25.53 6.21 -20.42
CA VAL A 323 -25.98 6.50 -19.05
C VAL A 323 -26.42 5.23 -18.40
N ILE A 324 -25.86 4.91 -17.24
CA ILE A 324 -26.27 3.77 -16.43
C ILE A 324 -26.80 4.32 -15.10
N VAL A 325 -28.07 4.00 -14.81
CA VAL A 325 -28.69 4.34 -13.53
C VAL A 325 -29.07 3.06 -12.82
N GLY A 326 -28.53 2.87 -11.63
CA GLY A 326 -28.86 1.75 -10.77
C GLY A 326 -29.58 2.20 -9.51
N ARG A 327 -30.53 1.44 -9.06
CA ARG A 327 -31.14 1.53 -7.73
C ARG A 327 -31.25 0.14 -7.15
N ASN A 328 -30.70 -0.03 -5.97
CA ASN A 328 -30.76 -1.28 -5.23
C ASN A 328 -31.21 -1.00 -3.79
N SER A 329 -32.52 -1.02 -3.58
CA SER A 329 -33.16 -0.86 -2.27
C SER A 329 -34.02 -2.08 -1.93
N LEU A 330 -34.49 -2.16 -0.69
CA LEU A 330 -35.34 -3.25 -0.24
C LEU A 330 -36.70 -3.32 -0.98
N SER A 331 -37.15 -2.17 -1.49
CA SER A 331 -38.48 -2.07 -2.16
C SER A 331 -38.37 -1.98 -3.68
N ASP A 332 -37.18 -1.61 -4.19
CA ASP A 332 -37.03 -1.23 -5.59
C ASP A 332 -35.63 -1.57 -6.08
N LYS A 333 -35.59 -2.41 -7.12
CA LYS A 333 -34.34 -2.81 -7.75
C LYS A 333 -34.47 -2.69 -9.25
N PHE A 334 -33.70 -1.74 -9.82
CA PHE A 334 -33.61 -1.62 -11.27
C PHE A 334 -32.22 -1.19 -11.72
N ILE A 335 -31.91 -1.50 -12.97
CA ILE A 335 -30.79 -0.95 -13.73
C ILE A 335 -31.35 -0.48 -15.06
N ARG A 336 -31.04 0.77 -15.42
CA ARG A 336 -31.39 1.36 -16.70
C ARG A 336 -30.12 1.76 -17.41
N LEU A 337 -29.99 1.31 -18.65
CA LEU A 337 -28.96 1.73 -19.57
C LEU A 337 -29.62 2.49 -20.71
N ARG A 338 -29.10 3.67 -21.02
CA ARG A 338 -29.50 4.49 -22.16
C ARG A 338 -28.27 4.87 -22.96
N SER A 339 -28.30 4.66 -24.26
CA SER A 339 -27.24 5.05 -25.17
C SER A 339 -27.80 5.31 -26.56
N ASP A 340 -26.98 5.87 -27.45
CA ASP A 340 -27.35 6.19 -28.82
C ASP A 340 -27.74 4.94 -29.65
N PHE A 341 -27.40 3.73 -29.21
CA PHE A 341 -27.59 2.48 -29.93
C PHE A 341 -28.33 1.39 -29.17
N VAL A 342 -28.43 1.48 -27.83
CA VAL A 342 -29.08 0.49 -26.97
C VAL A 342 -29.76 1.16 -25.79
N ASP A 343 -31.04 0.83 -25.63
CA ASP A 343 -31.78 1.07 -24.40
C ASP A 343 -32.10 -0.26 -23.73
N ALA A 344 -31.78 -0.40 -22.47
CA ALA A 344 -32.05 -1.59 -21.70
C ALA A 344 -32.57 -1.24 -20.29
N ASP A 345 -33.68 -1.88 -19.91
CA ASP A 345 -34.25 -1.81 -18.57
C ASP A 345 -34.24 -3.20 -17.94
N TYR A 346 -33.70 -3.28 -16.75
CA TYR A 346 -33.79 -4.45 -15.90
C TYR A 346 -34.48 -4.07 -14.60
N GLU A 347 -35.56 -4.76 -14.29
CA GLU A 347 -36.28 -4.64 -13.02
C GLU A 347 -36.20 -5.97 -12.29
N GLY A 348 -35.66 -5.97 -11.07
CA GLY A 348 -35.50 -7.13 -10.21
C GLY A 348 -36.43 -7.07 -9.02
N LYS A 349 -36.87 -8.22 -8.55
CA LYS A 349 -37.54 -8.30 -7.23
C LYS A 349 -36.43 -8.24 -6.15
N PRO A 350 -36.67 -7.53 -5.01
CA PRO A 350 -35.74 -7.58 -3.89
C PRO A 350 -35.53 -9.04 -3.47
N PRO A 351 -34.31 -9.44 -3.04
CA PRO A 351 -34.05 -10.80 -2.65
C PRO A 351 -34.92 -11.17 -1.44
N THR A 352 -35.98 -11.92 -1.66
CA THR A 352 -36.62 -12.67 -0.58
C THR A 352 -35.60 -13.71 -0.11
N ARG A 353 -35.40 -13.86 1.19
CA ARG A 353 -34.35 -14.67 1.89
C ARG A 353 -34.26 -16.15 1.48
N ARG A 354 -34.79 -16.57 0.32
CA ARG A 354 -34.68 -17.90 -0.27
C ARG A 354 -34.66 -17.77 -1.78
N CYS A 355 -33.50 -17.65 -2.37
CA CYS A 355 -33.27 -17.96 -3.77
C CYS A 355 -32.15 -18.98 -3.89
N SER A 356 -32.48 -20.08 -4.57
CA SER A 356 -31.58 -21.13 -5.01
C SER A 356 -30.51 -20.61 -5.99
N PRO A 357 -29.36 -21.29 -6.16
CA PRO A 357 -28.16 -20.76 -6.82
C PRO A 357 -28.23 -20.65 -8.36
N THR A 358 -29.38 -20.44 -8.95
CA THR A 358 -29.59 -20.38 -10.41
C THR A 358 -30.01 -19.01 -10.96
N CYS A 359 -29.84 -17.91 -10.21
CA CYS A 359 -30.05 -16.58 -10.78
C CYS A 359 -28.77 -16.12 -11.47
N ASN A 360 -28.76 -16.12 -12.80
CA ASN A 360 -27.71 -15.44 -13.58
C ASN A 360 -27.67 -13.96 -13.23
N SER A 361 -26.48 -13.44 -13.00
CA SER A 361 -26.25 -12.02 -12.67
C SER A 361 -26.67 -11.12 -13.85
N VAL A 362 -27.05 -9.87 -13.55
CA VAL A 362 -27.39 -8.87 -14.60
C VAL A 362 -26.19 -8.63 -15.52
N SER A 363 -24.97 -8.66 -14.97
CA SER A 363 -23.72 -8.55 -15.74
C SER A 363 -23.61 -9.67 -16.79
N GLU A 364 -24.02 -10.90 -16.48
CA GLU A 364 -23.98 -12.05 -17.38
C GLU A 364 -25.08 -11.95 -18.47
N ILE A 365 -26.24 -11.45 -18.10
CA ILE A 365 -27.37 -11.22 -19.04
C ILE A 365 -27.02 -10.07 -20.01
N MET A 366 -26.42 -8.97 -19.52
CA MET A 366 -25.97 -7.87 -20.36
C MET A 366 -24.85 -8.30 -21.29
N SER A 367 -23.86 -9.06 -20.82
CA SER A 367 -22.77 -9.55 -21.66
C SER A 367 -23.26 -10.47 -22.76
N ARG A 368 -24.24 -11.35 -22.49
CA ARG A 368 -24.86 -12.24 -23.50
C ARG A 368 -25.70 -11.49 -24.53
N ARG A 369 -26.39 -10.41 -24.15
CA ARG A 369 -27.17 -9.59 -25.08
C ARG A 369 -26.37 -8.67 -25.95
N LEU A 370 -25.25 -8.11 -25.40
CA LEU A 370 -24.29 -7.30 -26.16
C LEU A 370 -23.50 -8.14 -27.16
N THR A 371 -23.27 -9.44 -26.90
CA THR A 371 -22.68 -10.37 -27.87
C THR A 371 -23.67 -10.91 -28.90
N ALA A 372 -24.95 -10.75 -28.67
CA ALA A 372 -26.04 -11.24 -29.55
C ALA A 372 -26.62 -10.15 -30.47
N VAL A 373 -25.87 -9.08 -30.79
CA VAL A 373 -26.27 -8.17 -31.88
C VAL A 373 -26.07 -8.91 -33.19
N PRO A 374 -27.15 -9.23 -33.94
CA PRO A 374 -27.05 -9.93 -35.21
C PRO A 374 -26.27 -9.03 -36.18
N ALA A 375 -25.34 -9.64 -36.88
CA ALA A 375 -24.67 -9.03 -38.04
C ALA A 375 -25.72 -8.75 -39.11
N GLY A 376 -26.33 -7.60 -39.09
CA GLY A 376 -27.30 -7.21 -40.10
C GLY A 376 -28.16 -6.03 -39.67
N ARG A 377 -27.70 -4.88 -40.05
CA ARG A 377 -28.36 -3.64 -40.47
C ARG A 377 -27.92 -2.39 -39.74
N ARG A 378 -27.38 -1.56 -40.59
CA ARG A 378 -27.11 -0.13 -40.64
C ARG A 378 -25.69 0.27 -40.33
N SER A 379 -24.96 0.42 -41.43
CA SER A 379 -23.88 1.37 -41.54
C SER A 379 -24.39 2.77 -41.16
N ILE A 380 -23.91 3.29 -40.08
CA ILE A 380 -24.07 4.69 -39.69
C ILE A 380 -22.96 5.45 -40.47
N PRO A 381 -23.29 6.49 -41.23
CA PRO A 381 -22.27 7.22 -41.96
C PRO A 381 -21.39 8.00 -41.01
N ILE A 382 -20.11 7.80 -41.14
CA ILE A 382 -19.05 8.57 -40.50
C ILE A 382 -19.11 10.01 -41.04
N ARG A 383 -19.26 10.99 -40.18
CA ARG A 383 -18.85 12.36 -40.37
C ARG A 383 -17.82 12.77 -39.34
#